data_aa651212acae595d6ed1f5f22e34650c
#
_entry.id   aa651212acae595d6ed1f5f22e34650c
#
_cell.length_a   1.000
_cell.length_b   1.000
_cell.length_c   1.000
_cell.angle_alpha   90.00
_cell.angle_beta   90.00
_cell.angle_gamma   90.00
#
_symmetry.space_group_name_H-M   'P 1'
#
loop_
_entity.id
_entity.type
_entity.pdbx_description
1 polymer ?
#
loop_
_entity_poly.entity_id
_entity_poly.type
_entity_poly.pdbx_seq_one_letter_code
_entity_poly.pdbx_strand_id
1 'polypeptide(L)'
;RGLGDVYKRQIYSTGGMEALTQDALDKSLALRALGINVNFAPVCDVSTDPNDFIYDRTLGQDAETTADYITRTVLTMGDAGEMAVLKHFPGYGNNADTHTGIAVDERPRETFETSDLLPFKAGIEADAPFVLVSHNIVSCMDPDLPASLSPAVHKVLRETCGFDGIAITDDLAMDAVKAYAKDGAVAVMALQAGNDMVITTDYRTQIPAVIEAVKNGTLEESVIDNACLRVLKCKDAHMYIPGLDS
;
A
#
# COMPACT_ATOMS: atom_id res chain seq x y z
N ARG A 1 -8.16 8.05 10.73
CA ARG A 1 -9.14 7.20 10.01
C ARG A 1 -10.08 8.13 9.24
N GLY A 2 -9.98 8.13 7.91
CA GLY A 2 -10.88 8.93 7.08
C GLY A 2 -12.31 8.37 7.14
N LEU A 3 -13.29 9.24 7.29
CA LEU A 3 -14.72 8.88 7.29
C LEU A 3 -15.15 8.15 5.99
N GLY A 4 -14.34 8.20 4.93
CA GLY A 4 -14.65 7.61 3.63
C GLY A 4 -14.62 6.08 3.55
N ASP A 5 -13.87 5.40 4.42
CA ASP A 5 -13.72 3.95 4.32
C ASP A 5 -14.89 3.17 4.97
N VAL A 6 -15.58 3.77 5.93
CA VAL A 6 -16.64 3.11 6.70
C VAL A 6 -17.95 2.95 5.92
N TYR A 7 -18.19 3.75 4.89
CA TYR A 7 -19.47 3.79 4.17
C TYR A 7 -19.49 3.02 2.85
N LYS A 8 -18.37 2.46 2.39
CA LYS A 8 -18.30 1.76 1.09
C LYS A 8 -19.35 0.66 0.94
N ARG A 9 -19.49 -0.21 1.95
CA ARG A 9 -20.49 -1.29 1.93
C ARG A 9 -21.92 -0.76 1.85
N GLN A 10 -22.21 0.35 2.52
CA GLN A 10 -23.51 0.98 2.47
C GLN A 10 -23.77 1.59 1.09
N ILE A 11 -22.79 2.27 0.52
CA ILE A 11 -22.85 2.82 -0.85
C ILE A 11 -23.08 1.67 -1.84
N TYR A 12 -22.29 0.59 -1.72
CA TYR A 12 -22.42 -0.58 -2.58
C TYR A 12 -23.80 -1.25 -2.45
N SER A 13 -24.29 -1.42 -1.23
CA SER A 13 -25.59 -2.07 -1.00
C SER A 13 -26.78 -1.27 -1.54
N THR A 14 -26.66 0.05 -1.67
CA THR A 14 -27.73 0.94 -2.13
C THR A 14 -27.66 1.29 -3.60
N GLY A 15 -26.46 1.39 -4.17
CA GLY A 15 -26.25 1.87 -5.54
C GLY A 15 -25.22 1.08 -6.35
N GLY A 16 -24.71 -0.05 -5.82
CA GLY A 16 -23.78 -0.92 -6.54
C GLY A 16 -22.44 -0.27 -6.89
N MET A 17 -21.77 -0.81 -7.91
CA MET A 17 -20.46 -0.33 -8.38
C MET A 17 -20.52 1.11 -8.94
N GLU A 18 -21.62 1.49 -9.57
CA GLU A 18 -21.78 2.84 -10.12
C GLU A 18 -21.74 3.91 -9.03
N ALA A 19 -22.42 3.66 -7.90
CA ALA A 19 -22.40 4.59 -6.77
C ALA A 19 -21.00 4.67 -6.13
N LEU A 20 -20.26 3.57 -6.07
CA LEU A 20 -18.88 3.55 -5.59
C LEU A 20 -17.94 4.33 -6.53
N THR A 21 -18.12 4.19 -7.82
CA THR A 21 -17.34 4.93 -8.83
C THR A 21 -17.61 6.44 -8.71
N GLN A 22 -18.87 6.83 -8.54
CA GLN A 22 -19.23 8.24 -8.32
C GLN A 22 -18.66 8.80 -7.01
N ASP A 23 -18.71 8.03 -5.91
CA ASP A 23 -18.11 8.40 -4.63
C ASP A 23 -16.59 8.58 -4.73
N ALA A 24 -15.91 7.70 -5.49
CA ALA A 24 -14.48 7.84 -5.76
C ALA A 24 -14.18 9.13 -6.53
N LEU A 25 -14.95 9.43 -7.58
CA LEU A 25 -14.81 10.67 -8.37
C LEU A 25 -15.00 11.92 -7.50
N ASP A 26 -16.07 11.98 -6.73
CA ASP A 26 -16.39 13.14 -5.88
C ASP A 26 -15.28 13.40 -4.83
N LYS A 27 -14.75 12.33 -4.23
CA LYS A 27 -13.62 12.41 -3.28
C LYS A 27 -12.35 12.89 -3.96
N SER A 28 -12.02 12.33 -5.11
CA SER A 28 -10.82 12.72 -5.88
C SER A 28 -10.86 14.18 -6.28
N LEU A 29 -11.99 14.66 -6.79
CA LEU A 29 -12.15 16.07 -7.14
C LEU A 29 -12.03 16.99 -5.92
N ALA A 30 -12.60 16.59 -4.77
CA ALA A 30 -12.50 17.35 -3.53
C ALA A 30 -11.04 17.42 -3.01
N LEU A 31 -10.30 16.31 -3.03
CA LEU A 31 -8.90 16.26 -2.62
C LEU A 31 -8.00 17.07 -3.58
N ARG A 32 -8.22 16.95 -4.88
CA ARG A 32 -7.51 17.74 -5.89
C ARG A 32 -7.74 19.24 -5.71
N ALA A 33 -8.95 19.65 -5.40
CA ALA A 33 -9.27 21.07 -5.13
C ALA A 33 -8.52 21.62 -3.90
N LEU A 34 -8.10 20.75 -2.95
CA LEU A 34 -7.26 21.08 -1.81
C LEU A 34 -5.75 20.98 -2.11
N GLY A 35 -5.36 20.62 -3.33
CA GLY A 35 -3.95 20.42 -3.72
C GLY A 35 -3.36 19.06 -3.28
N ILE A 36 -4.21 18.14 -2.82
CA ILE A 36 -3.80 16.76 -2.50
C ILE A 36 -3.84 15.95 -3.79
N ASN A 37 -2.76 15.24 -4.08
CA ASN A 37 -2.59 14.48 -5.32
C ASN A 37 -2.32 13.00 -5.13
N VAL A 38 -2.17 12.53 -3.88
CA VAL A 38 -2.03 11.11 -3.52
C VAL A 38 -3.02 10.78 -2.42
N ASN A 39 -3.84 9.76 -2.62
CA ASN A 39 -4.80 9.29 -1.64
C ASN A 39 -4.48 7.85 -1.24
N PHE A 40 -4.35 7.58 0.07
CA PHE A 40 -4.12 6.22 0.58
C PHE A 40 -5.40 5.37 0.52
N ALA A 41 -5.90 5.21 -0.68
CA ALA A 41 -7.05 4.44 -1.12
C ALA A 41 -6.79 3.91 -2.54
N PRO A 42 -7.46 2.83 -2.95
CA PRO A 42 -8.47 2.03 -2.24
C PRO A 42 -7.88 0.96 -1.30
N VAL A 43 -8.75 0.41 -0.42
CA VAL A 43 -8.44 -0.78 0.38
C VAL A 43 -8.73 -2.02 -0.46
N CYS A 44 -7.68 -2.82 -0.71
CA CYS A 44 -7.71 -4.04 -1.52
C CYS A 44 -7.96 -5.30 -0.70
N ASP A 45 -7.91 -5.19 0.65
CA ASP A 45 -8.09 -6.33 1.53
C ASP A 45 -9.44 -7.01 1.28
N VAL A 46 -9.43 -8.35 1.22
CA VAL A 46 -10.61 -9.19 1.04
C VAL A 46 -11.04 -9.73 2.40
N SER A 47 -12.25 -9.42 2.82
CA SER A 47 -12.88 -10.00 4.01
C SER A 47 -14.39 -9.99 3.83
N THR A 48 -15.03 -11.15 4.10
CA THR A 48 -16.47 -11.33 4.09
C THR A 48 -17.04 -11.63 5.48
N ASP A 49 -16.16 -11.81 6.50
CA ASP A 49 -16.58 -12.07 7.88
C ASP A 49 -16.61 -10.76 8.68
N PRO A 50 -17.78 -10.37 9.22
CA PRO A 50 -17.90 -9.18 10.08
C PRO A 50 -17.04 -9.19 11.34
N ASN A 51 -16.51 -10.34 11.74
CA ASN A 51 -15.62 -10.46 12.90
C ASN A 51 -14.16 -10.17 12.58
N ASP A 52 -13.77 -10.12 11.30
CA ASP A 52 -12.41 -9.78 10.92
C ASP A 52 -12.10 -8.33 11.24
N PHE A 53 -10.91 -8.08 11.80
CA PHE A 53 -10.43 -6.72 12.11
C PHE A 53 -10.54 -5.75 10.94
N ILE A 54 -10.21 -6.20 9.73
CA ILE A 54 -10.16 -5.37 8.54
C ILE A 54 -11.53 -5.16 7.88
N TYR A 55 -12.54 -6.00 8.22
CA TYR A 55 -13.83 -6.03 7.55
C TYR A 55 -14.50 -4.67 7.40
N ASP A 56 -14.48 -3.84 8.45
CA ASP A 56 -15.09 -2.51 8.42
C ASP A 56 -14.45 -1.56 7.41
N ARG A 57 -13.24 -1.85 6.97
CA ARG A 57 -12.48 -1.07 5.99
C ARG A 57 -12.54 -1.65 4.58
N THR A 58 -13.04 -2.87 4.42
CA THR A 58 -13.14 -3.58 3.13
C THR A 58 -14.45 -3.29 2.42
N LEU A 59 -14.59 -3.79 1.18
CA LEU A 59 -15.86 -3.80 0.47
C LEU A 59 -16.86 -4.80 1.08
N GLY A 60 -16.38 -5.80 1.83
CA GLY A 60 -17.21 -6.86 2.40
C GLY A 60 -17.71 -7.85 1.36
N GLN A 61 -17.02 -8.01 0.25
CA GLN A 61 -17.35 -8.89 -0.87
C GLN A 61 -16.19 -9.87 -1.14
N ASP A 62 -16.44 -10.83 -2.03
CA ASP A 62 -15.42 -11.76 -2.50
C ASP A 62 -14.29 -11.07 -3.27
N ALA A 63 -13.24 -11.82 -3.60
CA ALA A 63 -12.04 -11.30 -4.23
C ALA A 63 -12.30 -10.78 -5.65
N GLU A 64 -13.17 -11.42 -6.44
CA GLU A 64 -13.49 -11.00 -7.81
C GLU A 64 -14.29 -9.69 -7.82
N THR A 65 -15.30 -9.59 -6.97
CA THR A 65 -16.10 -8.36 -6.80
C THR A 65 -15.23 -7.22 -6.25
N THR A 66 -14.32 -7.53 -5.32
CA THR A 66 -13.37 -6.54 -4.81
C THR A 66 -12.40 -6.10 -5.90
N ALA A 67 -11.91 -7.00 -6.75
CA ALA A 67 -11.02 -6.67 -7.87
C ALA A 67 -11.71 -5.72 -8.90
N ASP A 68 -12.98 -5.96 -9.26
CA ASP A 68 -13.75 -5.03 -10.11
C ASP A 68 -13.89 -3.64 -9.46
N TYR A 69 -14.20 -3.60 -8.17
CA TYR A 69 -14.23 -2.34 -7.41
C TYR A 69 -12.90 -1.60 -7.45
N ILE A 70 -11.78 -2.31 -7.23
CA ILE A 70 -10.44 -1.71 -7.25
C ILE A 70 -10.11 -1.16 -8.63
N THR A 71 -10.33 -1.94 -9.69
CA THR A 71 -10.11 -1.49 -11.08
C THR A 71 -10.84 -0.18 -11.37
N ARG A 72 -12.14 -0.14 -11.11
CA ARG A 72 -12.98 1.06 -11.36
C ARG A 72 -12.51 2.25 -10.54
N THR A 73 -12.19 2.03 -9.27
CA THR A 73 -11.73 3.09 -8.37
C THR A 73 -10.41 3.68 -8.84
N VAL A 74 -9.42 2.83 -9.18
CA VAL A 74 -8.10 3.30 -9.65
C VAL A 74 -8.23 4.10 -10.94
N LEU A 75 -8.98 3.59 -11.94
CA LEU A 75 -9.22 4.31 -13.19
C LEU A 75 -9.90 5.67 -12.95
N THR A 76 -10.93 5.69 -12.10
CA THR A 76 -11.66 6.93 -11.78
C THR A 76 -10.76 7.95 -11.07
N MET A 77 -9.93 7.52 -10.14
CA MET A 77 -8.96 8.38 -9.46
C MET A 77 -7.94 8.94 -10.46
N GLY A 78 -7.39 8.09 -11.34
CA GLY A 78 -6.45 8.48 -12.39
C GLY A 78 -7.04 9.51 -13.36
N ASP A 79 -8.26 9.28 -13.84
CA ASP A 79 -8.99 10.22 -14.70
C ASP A 79 -9.24 11.58 -14.01
N ALA A 80 -9.42 11.59 -12.69
CA ALA A 80 -9.53 12.81 -11.89
C ALA A 80 -8.17 13.45 -11.56
N GLY A 81 -7.05 12.86 -11.99
CA GLY A 81 -5.69 13.32 -11.72
C GLY A 81 -5.20 13.04 -10.28
N GLU A 82 -5.81 12.10 -9.57
CA GLU A 82 -5.41 11.67 -8.24
C GLU A 82 -4.71 10.32 -8.30
N MET A 83 -3.60 10.18 -7.56
CA MET A 83 -2.84 8.94 -7.50
C MET A 83 -3.38 8.02 -6.41
N ALA A 84 -3.68 6.78 -6.78
CA ALA A 84 -4.16 5.73 -5.89
C ALA A 84 -3.02 5.02 -5.15
N VAL A 85 -3.27 4.59 -3.92
CA VAL A 85 -2.39 3.72 -3.13
C VAL A 85 -3.14 2.45 -2.75
N LEU A 86 -2.79 1.33 -3.37
CA LEU A 86 -3.37 0.02 -3.07
C LEU A 86 -2.90 -0.46 -1.70
N LYS A 87 -3.81 -0.84 -0.80
CA LYS A 87 -3.45 -1.25 0.56
C LYS A 87 -4.39 -2.31 1.12
N HIS A 88 -3.89 -3.15 2.02
CA HIS A 88 -2.56 -3.25 2.65
C HIS A 88 -1.89 -4.53 2.16
N PHE A 89 -0.88 -4.42 1.29
CA PHE A 89 -0.22 -5.58 0.67
C PHE A 89 0.51 -6.45 1.71
N PRO A 90 0.44 -7.78 1.64
CA PRO A 90 -0.22 -8.61 0.62
C PRO A 90 -1.69 -8.99 0.94
N GLY A 91 -2.33 -8.36 1.91
CA GLY A 91 -3.69 -8.58 2.37
C GLY A 91 -3.75 -9.02 3.83
N TYR A 92 -4.68 -8.46 4.60
CA TYR A 92 -4.86 -8.79 6.02
C TYR A 92 -5.69 -10.07 6.22
N GLY A 93 -6.69 -10.32 5.34
CA GLY A 93 -7.63 -11.42 5.55
C GLY A 93 -8.26 -11.38 6.94
N ASN A 94 -8.26 -12.52 7.63
CA ASN A 94 -8.75 -12.66 9.00
C ASN A 94 -7.70 -12.39 10.09
N ASN A 95 -6.61 -11.70 9.75
CA ASN A 95 -5.48 -11.47 10.66
C ASN A 95 -5.80 -10.39 11.72
N ALA A 96 -4.99 -10.35 12.79
CA ALA A 96 -5.13 -9.39 13.87
C ALA A 96 -4.65 -7.97 13.49
N ASP A 97 -5.03 -6.97 14.30
CA ASP A 97 -4.63 -5.57 14.12
C ASP A 97 -3.13 -5.37 14.46
N THR A 98 -2.33 -4.98 13.49
CA THR A 98 -0.90 -4.69 13.67
C THR A 98 -0.61 -3.39 14.45
N HIS A 99 -1.63 -2.56 14.73
CA HIS A 99 -1.48 -1.42 15.64
C HIS A 99 -1.32 -1.84 17.10
N THR A 100 -1.75 -3.06 17.45
CA THR A 100 -1.70 -3.58 18.83
C THR A 100 -0.58 -4.59 19.07
N GLY A 101 0.25 -4.87 18.06
CA GLY A 101 1.35 -5.83 18.13
C GLY A 101 1.65 -6.49 16.78
N ILE A 102 2.47 -7.54 16.82
CA ILE A 102 2.82 -8.32 15.63
C ILE A 102 1.65 -9.26 15.31
N ALA A 103 1.09 -9.13 14.11
CA ALA A 103 0.12 -10.07 13.58
C ALA A 103 0.83 -11.09 12.67
N VAL A 104 0.59 -12.38 12.93
CA VAL A 104 1.15 -13.48 12.13
C VAL A 104 0.03 -14.13 11.35
N ASP A 105 0.18 -14.17 10.03
CA ASP A 105 -0.74 -14.81 9.10
C ASP A 105 -0.18 -16.19 8.72
N GLU A 106 -0.87 -17.23 9.13
CA GLU A 106 -0.51 -18.63 8.87
C GLU A 106 -1.27 -19.24 7.70
N ARG A 107 -2.06 -18.43 6.97
CA ARG A 107 -2.82 -18.92 5.82
C ARG A 107 -1.88 -19.46 4.73
N PRO A 108 -2.30 -20.51 4.00
CA PRO A 108 -1.47 -21.10 2.95
C PRO A 108 -1.33 -20.15 1.77
N ARG A 109 -0.24 -20.29 1.03
CA ARG A 109 0.07 -19.49 -0.16
C ARG A 109 -1.05 -19.42 -1.19
N GLU A 110 -1.74 -20.54 -1.38
CA GLU A 110 -2.86 -20.66 -2.29
C GLU A 110 -3.99 -19.65 -1.98
N THR A 111 -4.26 -19.38 -0.70
CA THR A 111 -5.26 -18.37 -0.29
C THR A 111 -4.89 -16.99 -0.81
N PHE A 112 -3.63 -16.60 -0.70
CA PHE A 112 -3.16 -15.33 -1.26
C PHE A 112 -3.27 -15.30 -2.78
N GLU A 113 -2.85 -16.35 -3.47
CA GLU A 113 -2.83 -16.41 -4.93
C GLU A 113 -4.22 -16.43 -5.55
N THR A 114 -5.20 -17.06 -4.88
CA THR A 114 -6.59 -17.21 -5.37
C THR A 114 -7.57 -16.16 -4.83
N SER A 115 -7.16 -15.38 -3.83
CA SER A 115 -8.03 -14.37 -3.20
C SER A 115 -7.30 -13.04 -3.01
N ASP A 116 -6.44 -12.94 -1.99
CA ASP A 116 -5.92 -11.65 -1.50
C ASP A 116 -5.15 -10.85 -2.56
N LEU A 117 -4.38 -11.52 -3.45
CA LEU A 117 -3.61 -10.85 -4.49
C LEU A 117 -4.44 -10.43 -5.71
N LEU A 118 -5.67 -10.92 -5.88
CA LEU A 118 -6.50 -10.57 -7.06
C LEU A 118 -6.82 -9.08 -7.13
N PRO A 119 -7.31 -8.42 -6.05
CA PRO A 119 -7.56 -6.98 -6.09
C PRO A 119 -6.29 -6.13 -6.31
N PHE A 120 -5.13 -6.57 -5.77
CA PHE A 120 -3.87 -5.88 -6.03
C PHE A 120 -3.44 -5.97 -7.49
N LYS A 121 -3.51 -7.17 -8.09
CA LYS A 121 -3.22 -7.36 -9.52
C LYS A 121 -4.15 -6.50 -10.38
N ALA A 122 -5.44 -6.50 -10.09
CA ALA A 122 -6.43 -5.69 -10.80
C ALA A 122 -6.14 -4.18 -10.72
N GLY A 123 -5.73 -3.69 -9.53
CA GLY A 123 -5.33 -2.29 -9.36
C GLY A 123 -4.00 -1.96 -10.05
N ILE A 124 -3.05 -2.89 -10.08
CA ILE A 124 -1.77 -2.74 -10.81
C ILE A 124 -2.02 -2.71 -12.33
N GLU A 125 -2.87 -3.59 -12.84
CA GLU A 125 -3.29 -3.60 -14.25
C GLU A 125 -4.06 -2.33 -14.65
N ALA A 126 -4.70 -1.65 -13.69
CA ALA A 126 -5.34 -0.36 -13.85
C ALA A 126 -4.40 0.85 -13.63
N ASP A 127 -3.08 0.63 -13.64
CA ASP A 127 -2.02 1.63 -13.51
C ASP A 127 -1.98 2.36 -12.15
N ALA A 128 -2.32 1.69 -11.04
CA ALA A 128 -2.12 2.25 -9.70
C ALA A 128 -0.63 2.54 -9.45
N PRO A 129 -0.23 3.78 -9.15
CA PRO A 129 1.18 4.14 -9.04
C PRO A 129 1.82 3.72 -7.71
N PHE A 130 1.03 3.40 -6.67
CA PHE A 130 1.54 3.05 -5.34
C PHE A 130 0.92 1.76 -4.80
N VAL A 131 1.75 1.01 -4.07
CA VAL A 131 1.32 -0.10 -3.20
C VAL A 131 1.87 0.13 -1.80
N LEU A 132 1.01 0.15 -0.79
CA LEU A 132 1.38 0.23 0.62
C LEU A 132 1.50 -1.18 1.19
N VAL A 133 2.71 -1.48 1.70
CA VAL A 133 3.05 -2.78 2.28
C VAL A 133 2.84 -2.74 3.79
N SER A 134 2.08 -3.71 4.30
CA SER A 134 1.68 -3.82 5.72
C SER A 134 2.81 -4.34 6.62
N HIS A 135 2.54 -4.38 7.92
CA HIS A 135 3.48 -4.86 8.94
C HIS A 135 3.13 -6.24 9.50
N ASN A 136 2.20 -6.98 8.89
CA ASN A 136 1.93 -8.36 9.28
C ASN A 136 3.04 -9.30 8.80
N ILE A 137 3.30 -10.37 9.55
CA ILE A 137 4.13 -11.49 9.12
C ILE A 137 3.25 -12.44 8.32
N VAL A 138 3.62 -12.76 7.09
CA VAL A 138 2.93 -13.73 6.25
C VAL A 138 3.78 -14.98 6.13
N SER A 139 3.53 -15.97 6.99
CA SER A 139 4.39 -17.13 7.21
C SER A 139 4.69 -17.94 5.93
N CYS A 140 3.76 -18.01 4.99
CA CYS A 140 3.95 -18.69 3.71
C CYS A 140 4.83 -17.92 2.70
N MET A 141 5.18 -16.66 2.98
CA MET A 141 6.08 -15.82 2.17
C MET A 141 7.39 -15.56 2.90
N ASP A 142 7.30 -15.15 4.18
CA ASP A 142 8.42 -14.90 5.07
C ASP A 142 7.97 -15.14 6.52
N PRO A 143 8.44 -16.18 7.22
CA PRO A 143 8.02 -16.47 8.59
C PRO A 143 8.69 -15.58 9.64
N ASP A 144 9.75 -14.86 9.28
CA ASP A 144 10.63 -14.17 10.22
C ASP A 144 10.46 -12.65 10.22
N LEU A 145 10.09 -12.08 9.07
CA LEU A 145 10.02 -10.63 8.89
C LEU A 145 8.61 -10.13 8.55
N PRO A 146 8.22 -8.97 9.09
CA PRO A 146 7.02 -8.26 8.63
C PRO A 146 7.09 -7.99 7.13
N ALA A 147 5.96 -8.00 6.45
CA ALA A 147 5.85 -7.81 5.00
C ALA A 147 6.63 -6.59 4.50
N SER A 148 6.53 -5.45 5.19
CA SER A 148 7.25 -4.21 4.85
C SER A 148 8.77 -4.30 5.00
N LEU A 149 9.29 -5.27 5.74
CA LEU A 149 10.72 -5.50 5.98
C LEU A 149 11.23 -6.75 5.26
N SER A 150 10.38 -7.45 4.50
CA SER A 150 10.68 -8.74 3.86
C SER A 150 11.02 -8.58 2.38
N PRO A 151 12.26 -8.89 1.96
CA PRO A 151 12.60 -8.99 0.54
C PRO A 151 11.77 -10.03 -0.20
N ALA A 152 11.35 -11.12 0.47
CA ALA A 152 10.55 -12.18 -0.13
C ALA A 152 9.13 -11.68 -0.48
N VAL A 153 8.51 -10.88 0.38
CA VAL A 153 7.19 -10.27 0.10
C VAL A 153 7.30 -9.24 -1.03
N HIS A 154 8.36 -8.42 -1.06
CA HIS A 154 8.60 -7.48 -2.16
C HIS A 154 8.85 -8.20 -3.49
N LYS A 155 9.48 -9.37 -3.46
CA LYS A 155 9.62 -10.22 -4.65
C LYS A 155 8.26 -10.69 -5.17
N VAL A 156 7.32 -11.06 -4.29
CA VAL A 156 5.93 -11.39 -4.71
C VAL A 156 5.27 -10.17 -5.35
N LEU A 157 5.41 -8.99 -4.77
CA LEU A 157 4.88 -7.75 -5.33
C LEU A 157 5.45 -7.47 -6.73
N ARG A 158 6.76 -7.56 -6.89
CA ARG A 158 7.44 -7.23 -8.14
C ARG A 158 7.25 -8.29 -9.22
N GLU A 159 7.47 -9.58 -8.88
CA GLU A 159 7.53 -10.66 -9.87
C GLU A 159 6.17 -11.35 -10.07
N THR A 160 5.38 -11.57 -9.00
CA THR A 160 4.10 -12.28 -9.11
C THR A 160 2.95 -11.35 -9.46
N CYS A 161 2.97 -10.11 -8.92
CA CYS A 161 1.95 -9.11 -9.24
C CYS A 161 2.36 -8.16 -10.38
N GLY A 162 3.62 -8.17 -10.82
CA GLY A 162 4.11 -7.35 -11.94
C GLY A 162 4.21 -5.86 -11.64
N PHE A 163 4.40 -5.47 -10.38
CA PHE A 163 4.36 -4.07 -9.97
C PHE A 163 5.70 -3.35 -10.15
N ASP A 164 5.73 -2.32 -10.98
CA ASP A 164 6.90 -1.48 -11.22
C ASP A 164 6.81 -0.07 -10.58
N GLY A 165 5.68 0.25 -9.97
CA GLY A 165 5.44 1.53 -9.29
C GLY A 165 6.15 1.64 -7.94
N ILE A 166 5.69 2.58 -7.12
CA ILE A 166 6.27 2.91 -5.82
C ILE A 166 5.73 1.99 -4.73
N ALA A 167 6.60 1.18 -4.12
CA ALA A 167 6.30 0.46 -2.89
C ALA A 167 6.55 1.40 -1.69
N ILE A 168 5.54 1.56 -0.83
CA ILE A 168 5.62 2.42 0.36
C ILE A 168 5.24 1.61 1.60
N THR A 169 5.89 1.85 2.74
CA THR A 169 5.53 1.18 4.00
C THR A 169 4.28 1.78 4.64
N ASP A 170 3.62 1.04 5.55
CA ASP A 170 2.82 1.68 6.60
C ASP A 170 3.74 2.39 7.60
N ASP A 171 3.20 3.08 8.64
CA ASP A 171 4.03 3.90 9.54
C ASP A 171 5.02 3.03 10.34
N LEU A 172 6.32 3.26 10.10
CA LEU A 172 7.41 2.57 10.79
C LEU A 172 7.49 2.87 12.30
N ALA A 173 6.69 3.80 12.81
CA ALA A 173 6.53 4.03 14.24
C ALA A 173 5.55 3.05 14.92
N MET A 174 4.89 2.16 14.16
CA MET A 174 4.02 1.13 14.71
C MET A 174 4.81 0.07 15.49
N ASP A 175 4.21 -0.44 16.59
CA ASP A 175 4.89 -1.38 17.49
C ASP A 175 5.26 -2.71 16.81
N ALA A 176 4.52 -3.11 15.77
CA ALA A 176 4.79 -4.32 14.99
C ALA A 176 6.20 -4.36 14.36
N VAL A 177 6.80 -3.22 14.02
CA VAL A 177 8.11 -3.17 13.36
C VAL A 177 9.24 -2.62 14.24
N LYS A 178 8.94 -1.89 15.31
CA LYS A 178 9.97 -1.33 16.21
C LYS A 178 10.89 -2.39 16.82
N ALA A 179 10.38 -3.60 17.07
CA ALA A 179 11.15 -4.70 17.67
C ALA A 179 12.23 -5.26 16.72
N TYR A 180 12.14 -5.00 15.41
CA TYR A 180 13.06 -5.56 14.41
C TYR A 180 14.32 -4.74 14.20
N ALA A 181 14.32 -3.47 14.55
CA ALA A 181 15.50 -2.62 14.42
C ALA A 181 16.12 -2.34 15.77
N LYS A 182 17.29 -2.91 15.99
CA LYS A 182 18.21 -2.46 17.02
C LYS A 182 18.71 -1.07 16.58
N ASP A 183 18.68 -0.11 17.49
CA ASP A 183 19.16 1.29 17.25
C ASP A 183 18.30 2.15 16.32
N GLY A 184 17.01 1.82 16.13
CA GLY A 184 16.05 2.69 15.44
C GLY A 184 16.16 2.72 13.91
N ALA A 185 16.95 1.84 13.27
CA ALA A 185 17.19 1.87 11.83
C ALA A 185 16.16 1.08 10.99
N VAL A 186 14.88 1.10 11.37
CA VAL A 186 13.81 0.35 10.64
C VAL A 186 13.70 0.80 9.19
N ALA A 187 13.89 2.11 8.91
CA ALA A 187 13.85 2.63 7.56
C ALA A 187 14.95 2.04 6.66
N VAL A 188 16.14 1.76 7.21
CA VAL A 188 17.22 1.09 6.46
C VAL A 188 16.78 -0.31 6.04
N MET A 189 16.21 -1.09 6.97
CA MET A 189 15.68 -2.43 6.67
C MET A 189 14.55 -2.37 5.63
N ALA A 190 13.64 -1.41 5.76
CA ALA A 190 12.54 -1.25 4.82
C ALA A 190 13.03 -0.95 3.39
N LEU A 191 14.02 -0.08 3.24
CA LEU A 191 14.64 0.23 1.95
C LEU A 191 15.41 -0.97 1.38
N GLN A 192 16.15 -1.70 2.22
CA GLN A 192 16.83 -2.94 1.83
C GLN A 192 15.85 -4.03 1.39
N ALA A 193 14.64 -4.06 1.98
CA ALA A 193 13.59 -5.00 1.60
C ALA A 193 12.99 -4.72 0.22
N GLY A 194 13.08 -3.48 -0.30
CA GLY A 194 12.61 -3.11 -1.62
C GLY A 194 11.49 -2.04 -1.63
N ASN A 195 11.24 -1.37 -0.49
CA ASN A 195 10.41 -0.17 -0.50
C ASN A 195 11.15 0.99 -1.16
N ASP A 196 10.42 1.82 -1.88
CA ASP A 196 10.93 3.05 -2.51
C ASP A 196 10.70 4.28 -1.63
N MET A 197 9.67 4.24 -0.79
CA MET A 197 9.33 5.29 0.18
C MET A 197 8.99 4.67 1.52
N VAL A 198 9.18 5.44 2.59
CA VAL A 198 8.80 5.05 3.94
C VAL A 198 7.90 6.09 4.58
N ILE A 199 6.87 5.64 5.30
CA ILE A 199 6.07 6.49 6.18
C ILE A 199 6.67 6.36 7.58
N THR A 200 6.97 7.49 8.21
CA THR A 200 7.41 7.49 9.61
C THR A 200 7.10 8.79 10.32
N THR A 201 6.56 8.70 11.52
CA THR A 201 6.42 9.82 12.45
C THR A 201 7.73 10.12 13.19
N ASP A 202 8.69 9.16 13.21
CA ASP A 202 10.04 9.30 13.79
C ASP A 202 11.11 9.65 12.74
N TYR A 203 10.82 10.59 11.85
CA TYR A 203 11.73 11.00 10.78
C TYR A 203 13.08 11.53 11.29
N ARG A 204 13.12 12.08 12.51
CA ARG A 204 14.34 12.64 13.11
C ARG A 204 15.40 11.59 13.43
N THR A 205 14.99 10.35 13.71
CA THR A 205 15.88 9.21 13.90
C THR A 205 16.13 8.50 12.57
N GLN A 206 15.08 8.28 11.78
CA GLN A 206 15.15 7.43 10.58
C GLN A 206 15.98 8.06 9.45
N ILE A 207 15.81 9.36 9.18
CA ILE A 207 16.59 10.03 8.11
C ILE A 207 18.09 9.99 8.36
N PRO A 208 18.63 10.38 9.54
CA PRO A 208 20.05 10.25 9.82
C PRO A 208 20.57 8.81 9.74
N ALA A 209 19.78 7.83 10.17
CA ALA A 209 20.15 6.41 10.11
C ALA A 209 20.33 5.94 8.66
N VAL A 210 19.43 6.32 7.75
CA VAL A 210 19.57 6.01 6.31
C VAL A 210 20.80 6.67 5.71
N ILE A 211 21.03 7.96 5.99
CA ILE A 211 22.22 8.69 5.51
C ILE A 211 23.50 8.01 5.98
N GLU A 212 23.58 7.61 7.24
CA GLU A 212 24.75 6.93 7.78
C GLU A 212 24.94 5.53 7.18
N ALA A 213 23.84 4.79 6.96
CA ALA A 213 23.90 3.48 6.33
C ALA A 213 24.44 3.54 4.89
N VAL A 214 24.11 4.58 4.13
CA VAL A 214 24.69 4.81 2.79
C VAL A 214 26.18 5.16 2.91
N LYS A 215 26.56 6.08 3.81
CA LYS A 215 27.95 6.49 3.99
C LYS A 215 28.89 5.36 4.39
N ASN A 216 28.43 4.44 5.23
CA ASN A 216 29.23 3.32 5.70
C ASN A 216 29.10 2.05 4.84
N GLY A 217 28.30 2.08 3.75
CA GLY A 217 28.11 0.99 2.82
C GLY A 217 27.19 -0.13 3.31
N THR A 218 26.45 0.07 4.42
CA THR A 218 25.43 -0.90 4.89
C THR A 218 24.21 -0.88 3.97
N LEU A 219 23.87 0.26 3.40
CA LEU A 219 22.84 0.43 2.38
C LEU A 219 23.51 0.90 1.07
N GLU A 220 23.36 0.12 0.01
CA GLU A 220 23.89 0.48 -1.30
C GLU A 220 23.22 1.76 -1.84
N GLU A 221 24.03 2.72 -2.30
CA GLU A 221 23.54 3.99 -2.87
C GLU A 221 22.57 3.76 -4.02
N SER A 222 22.79 2.71 -4.82
CA SER A 222 21.92 2.30 -5.92
C SER A 222 20.47 1.98 -5.50
N VAL A 223 20.24 1.56 -4.25
CA VAL A 223 18.88 1.37 -3.71
C VAL A 223 18.16 2.70 -3.62
N ILE A 224 18.83 3.73 -3.12
CA ILE A 224 18.30 5.10 -3.02
C ILE A 224 18.07 5.69 -4.41
N ASP A 225 19.04 5.55 -5.31
CA ASP A 225 18.94 6.07 -6.69
C ASP A 225 17.76 5.46 -7.45
N ASN A 226 17.57 4.13 -7.35
CA ASN A 226 16.46 3.45 -7.97
C ASN A 226 15.10 3.87 -7.38
N ALA A 227 15.02 4.04 -6.06
CA ALA A 227 13.82 4.52 -5.38
C ALA A 227 13.49 5.96 -5.82
N CYS A 228 14.48 6.87 -5.82
CA CYS A 228 14.34 8.24 -6.31
C CYS A 228 13.88 8.27 -7.77
N LEU A 229 14.47 7.43 -8.62
CA LEU A 229 14.10 7.36 -10.05
C LEU A 229 12.64 6.94 -10.24
N ARG A 230 12.13 5.95 -9.46
CA ARG A 230 10.71 5.58 -9.51
C ARG A 230 9.80 6.74 -9.07
N VAL A 231 10.17 7.43 -7.99
CA VAL A 231 9.41 8.61 -7.52
C VAL A 231 9.39 9.71 -8.58
N LEU A 232 10.53 10.01 -9.22
CA LEU A 232 10.61 11.04 -10.27
C LEU A 232 9.79 10.66 -11.50
N LYS A 233 9.87 9.39 -11.96
CA LYS A 233 9.04 8.89 -13.06
C LYS A 233 7.55 8.97 -12.75
N CYS A 234 7.15 8.61 -11.53
CA CYS A 234 5.76 8.71 -11.10
C CYS A 234 5.29 10.18 -11.11
N LYS A 235 6.10 11.11 -10.61
CA LYS A 235 5.79 12.56 -10.65
C LYS A 235 5.65 13.06 -12.07
N ASP A 236 6.55 12.70 -12.96
CA ASP A 236 6.52 13.09 -14.38
C ASP A 236 5.26 12.58 -15.09
N ALA A 237 4.86 11.34 -14.80
CA ALA A 237 3.68 10.72 -15.42
C ALA A 237 2.34 11.23 -14.89
N HIS A 238 2.26 11.60 -13.59
CA HIS A 238 0.97 11.85 -12.93
C HIS A 238 0.82 13.27 -12.36
N MET A 239 1.88 14.08 -12.33
CA MET A 239 1.80 15.43 -11.78
C MET A 239 1.81 16.46 -12.93
N TYR A 240 0.64 17.03 -13.23
CA TYR A 240 0.60 18.24 -14.03
C TYR A 240 1.20 19.39 -13.21
N ILE A 241 2.33 19.94 -13.66
CA ILE A 241 2.95 21.13 -13.09
C ILE A 241 2.61 22.30 -14.05
N PRO A 242 1.69 23.20 -13.70
CA PRO A 242 1.37 24.33 -14.53
C PRO A 242 2.62 25.17 -14.84
N GLY A 243 2.97 25.33 -16.13
CA GLY A 243 4.07 26.19 -16.57
C GLY A 243 5.40 25.50 -16.84
N LEU A 244 5.49 24.15 -16.79
CA LEU A 244 6.68 23.41 -17.23
C LEU A 244 6.56 22.88 -18.68
N ASP A 245 5.44 23.02 -19.32
CA ASP A 245 5.20 22.67 -20.74
C ASP A 245 5.59 23.83 -21.65
N SER A 246 6.88 24.16 -21.68
CA SER A 246 7.40 25.13 -22.66
C SER A 246 8.81 24.77 -23.12
#